data_fcde4b4504905520c31c4e5788611279
#
_entry.id   fcde4b4504905520c31c4e5788611279
#
_cell.length_a   1.000
_cell.length_b   1.000
_cell.length_c   1.000
_cell.angle_alpha   90.00
_cell.angle_beta   90.00
_cell.angle_gamma   90.00
#
_symmetry.space_group_name_H-M   'P 1'
#
loop_
_entity.id
_entity.type
_entity.pdbx_description
1 polymer ?
#
loop_
_entity_poly.entity_id
_entity_poly.type
_entity_poly.pdbx_seq_one_letter_code
_entity_poly.pdbx_strand_id
1 'polypeptide(L)'
;MAAVLALPPSLRSGWPLYLWGGLTATSVEYIYHWWGETFLGVSFWDYTGVFGNFCGRVCLPFSLAWGLLLFPAVYLVTPPVVALADRVPIGVTWWLLLTFTADAVCSLRFLAVTHDLEALRAVIWPVSADR
;
A
#
# COMPACT_ATOMS: atom_id res chain seq x y z
N MET A 1 -1.99 -8.88 -1.61
CA MET A 1 -1.58 -10.17 -2.18
C MET A 1 -2.05 -11.34 -1.35
N ALA A 2 -1.70 -11.44 -0.07
CA ALA A 2 -2.17 -12.50 0.82
C ALA A 2 -3.70 -12.69 0.80
N ALA A 3 -4.48 -11.59 0.80
CA ALA A 3 -5.93 -11.64 0.75
C ALA A 3 -6.47 -12.30 -0.54
N VAL A 4 -5.82 -12.07 -1.70
CA VAL A 4 -6.20 -12.71 -2.98
C VAL A 4 -5.85 -14.19 -2.98
N LEU A 5 -4.70 -14.56 -2.40
CA LEU A 5 -4.30 -15.97 -2.28
C LEU A 5 -5.17 -16.75 -1.29
N ALA A 6 -5.80 -16.08 -0.33
CA ALA A 6 -6.76 -16.66 0.60
C ALA A 6 -8.14 -16.91 -0.05
N LEU A 7 -8.43 -16.31 -1.22
CA LEU A 7 -9.69 -16.55 -1.94
C LEU A 7 -9.76 -17.98 -2.47
N PRO A 8 -10.97 -18.58 -2.56
CA PRO A 8 -11.19 -19.84 -3.27
C PRO A 8 -10.71 -19.74 -4.73
N PRO A 9 -10.23 -20.83 -5.35
CA PRO A 9 -9.75 -20.81 -6.74
C PRO A 9 -10.75 -20.22 -7.74
N SER A 10 -12.03 -20.43 -7.51
CA SER A 10 -13.13 -19.90 -8.35
C SER A 10 -13.22 -18.36 -8.33
N LEU A 11 -12.71 -17.70 -7.31
CA LEU A 11 -12.70 -16.24 -7.17
C LEU A 11 -11.36 -15.59 -7.57
N ARG A 12 -10.38 -16.40 -7.99
CA ARG A 12 -9.04 -15.90 -8.37
C ARG A 12 -8.91 -15.52 -9.85
N SER A 13 -9.98 -15.62 -10.63
CA SER A 13 -9.94 -15.33 -12.06
C SER A 13 -11.16 -14.54 -12.54
N GLY A 14 -11.00 -13.79 -13.63
CA GLY A 14 -12.07 -13.06 -14.28
C GLY A 14 -12.74 -12.00 -13.40
N TRP A 15 -14.05 -11.83 -13.57
CA TRP A 15 -14.83 -10.83 -12.83
C TRP A 15 -14.80 -10.97 -11.30
N PRO A 16 -14.80 -12.18 -10.71
CA PRO A 16 -14.64 -12.30 -9.27
C PRO A 16 -13.31 -11.73 -8.74
N LEU A 17 -12.21 -11.98 -9.44
CA LEU A 17 -10.91 -11.41 -9.07
C LEU A 17 -10.94 -9.87 -9.13
N TYR A 18 -11.52 -9.30 -10.19
CA TYR A 18 -11.69 -7.86 -10.34
C TYR A 18 -12.48 -7.25 -9.19
N LEU A 19 -13.67 -7.79 -8.91
CA LEU A 19 -14.58 -7.23 -7.91
C LEU A 19 -14.02 -7.40 -6.49
N TRP A 20 -13.68 -8.62 -6.10
CA TRP A 20 -13.18 -8.89 -4.74
C TRP A 20 -11.81 -8.28 -4.49
N GLY A 21 -10.95 -8.33 -5.48
CA GLY A 21 -9.63 -7.73 -5.37
C GLY A 21 -9.68 -6.21 -5.31
N GLY A 22 -10.48 -5.57 -6.17
CA GLY A 22 -10.71 -4.13 -6.16
C GLY A 22 -11.33 -3.67 -4.85
N LEU A 23 -12.36 -4.37 -4.36
CA LEU A 23 -13.00 -4.07 -3.08
C LEU A 23 -12.01 -4.21 -1.91
N THR A 24 -11.22 -5.28 -1.90
CA THR A 24 -10.20 -5.50 -0.85
C THR A 24 -9.15 -4.40 -0.87
N ALA A 25 -8.62 -4.05 -2.05
CA ALA A 25 -7.60 -3.01 -2.18
C ALA A 25 -8.14 -1.63 -1.74
N THR A 26 -9.35 -1.27 -2.17
CA THR A 26 -10.04 -0.04 -1.77
C THR A 26 -10.30 -0.01 -0.25
N SER A 27 -10.69 -1.15 0.34
CA SER A 27 -10.89 -1.22 1.79
C SER A 27 -9.58 -1.03 2.57
N VAL A 28 -8.49 -1.62 2.10
CA VAL A 28 -7.16 -1.44 2.70
C VAL A 28 -6.72 0.01 2.57
N GLU A 29 -6.89 0.63 1.40
CA GLU A 29 -6.58 2.03 1.15
C GLU A 29 -7.35 2.95 2.12
N TYR A 30 -8.66 2.73 2.27
CA TYR A 30 -9.50 3.49 3.20
C TYR A 30 -9.05 3.34 4.64
N ILE A 31 -8.81 2.10 5.11
CA ILE A 31 -8.41 1.81 6.50
C ILE A 31 -7.03 2.43 6.78
N TYR A 32 -6.09 2.32 5.84
CA TYR A 32 -4.75 2.87 6.00
C TYR A 32 -4.78 4.40 6.13
N HIS A 33 -5.54 5.08 5.29
CA HIS A 33 -5.69 6.53 5.37
C HIS A 33 -6.41 6.97 6.65
N TRP A 34 -7.52 6.31 7.00
CA TRP A 34 -8.24 6.57 8.24
C TRP A 34 -7.34 6.39 9.47
N TRP A 35 -6.53 5.34 9.48
CA TRP A 35 -5.59 5.08 10.56
C TRP A 35 -4.53 6.19 10.65
N GLY A 36 -3.96 6.64 9.53
CA GLY A 36 -3.00 7.74 9.47
C GLY A 36 -3.56 9.03 10.04
N GLU A 37 -4.78 9.41 9.62
CA GLU A 37 -5.45 10.60 10.16
C GLU A 37 -5.74 10.48 11.67
N THR A 38 -6.20 9.31 12.10
CA THR A 38 -6.64 9.12 13.49
C THR A 38 -5.48 9.03 14.48
N PHE A 39 -4.41 8.31 14.13
CA PHE A 39 -3.33 8.00 15.07
C PHE A 39 -2.05 8.81 14.84
N LEU A 40 -1.80 9.24 13.62
CA LEU A 40 -0.62 10.04 13.29
C LEU A 40 -0.95 11.52 13.06
N GLY A 41 -2.23 11.87 12.88
CA GLY A 41 -2.65 13.23 12.55
C GLY A 41 -2.22 13.68 11.15
N VAL A 42 -1.93 12.74 10.23
CA VAL A 42 -1.47 13.03 8.88
C VAL A 42 -2.43 12.48 7.83
N SER A 43 -2.68 13.25 6.78
CA SER A 43 -3.43 12.84 5.61
C SER A 43 -2.42 12.50 4.51
N PHE A 44 -2.42 11.24 4.03
CA PHE A 44 -1.45 10.79 3.02
C PHE A 44 -1.80 11.29 1.62
N TRP A 45 -3.09 11.45 1.32
CA TRP A 45 -3.65 11.96 0.06
C TRP A 45 -5.02 12.55 0.31
N ASP A 46 -5.58 13.25 -0.68
CA ASP A 46 -6.92 13.82 -0.60
C ASP A 46 -7.64 13.65 -1.95
N TYR A 47 -8.75 12.92 -1.92
CA TYR A 47 -9.62 12.69 -3.08
C TYR A 47 -10.92 13.51 -3.04
N THR A 48 -11.05 14.52 -2.18
CA THR A 48 -12.30 15.29 -2.03
C THR A 48 -12.79 15.90 -3.33
N GLY A 49 -11.88 16.30 -4.24
CA GLY A 49 -12.22 16.84 -5.55
C GLY A 49 -12.45 15.79 -6.66
N VAL A 50 -12.36 14.48 -6.34
CA VAL A 50 -12.47 13.41 -7.34
C VAL A 50 -13.86 12.82 -7.35
N PHE A 51 -14.38 12.52 -8.55
CA PHE A 51 -15.70 11.90 -8.71
C PHE A 51 -15.82 10.59 -7.94
N GLY A 52 -16.95 10.43 -7.24
CA GLY A 52 -17.23 9.20 -6.47
C GLY A 52 -16.28 9.00 -5.30
N ASN A 53 -15.73 10.08 -4.72
CA ASN A 53 -14.96 9.99 -3.51
C ASN A 53 -15.84 9.59 -2.30
N PHE A 54 -15.24 8.87 -1.38
CA PHE A 54 -15.83 8.55 -0.10
C PHE A 54 -14.93 9.07 1.03
N CYS A 55 -15.42 10.09 1.73
CA CYS A 55 -14.70 10.79 2.80
C CYS A 55 -13.31 11.33 2.41
N GLY A 56 -13.06 11.64 1.15
CA GLY A 56 -11.75 12.07 0.64
C GLY A 56 -10.66 11.00 0.66
N ARG A 57 -10.96 9.80 1.17
CA ARG A 57 -9.97 8.74 1.43
C ARG A 57 -9.82 7.76 0.28
N VAL A 58 -10.91 7.45 -0.41
CA VAL A 58 -10.96 6.60 -1.60
C VAL A 58 -11.87 7.21 -2.64
N CYS A 59 -11.72 6.84 -3.91
CA CYS A 59 -12.59 7.30 -4.97
C CYS A 59 -12.84 6.22 -6.03
N LEU A 60 -13.96 6.33 -6.72
CA LEU A 60 -14.40 5.34 -7.70
C LEU A 60 -13.38 5.06 -8.81
N PRO A 61 -12.75 6.05 -9.47
CA PRO A 61 -11.77 5.79 -10.52
C PRO A 61 -10.58 4.94 -10.05
N PHE A 62 -10.03 5.23 -8.87
CA PHE A 62 -8.91 4.46 -8.31
C PHE A 62 -9.35 3.08 -7.82
N SER A 63 -10.55 2.95 -7.26
CA SER A 63 -11.11 1.65 -6.87
C SER A 63 -11.29 0.72 -8.08
N LEU A 64 -11.73 1.24 -9.22
CA LEU A 64 -11.81 0.49 -10.47
C LEU A 64 -10.41 0.14 -11.01
N ALA A 65 -9.47 1.08 -10.93
CA ALA A 65 -8.09 0.85 -11.34
C ALA A 65 -7.42 -0.24 -10.48
N TRP A 66 -7.66 -0.28 -9.18
CA TRP A 66 -7.17 -1.34 -8.30
C TRP A 66 -7.62 -2.73 -8.76
N GLY A 67 -8.91 -2.88 -9.12
CA GLY A 67 -9.42 -4.14 -9.68
C GLY A 67 -8.67 -4.55 -10.95
N LEU A 68 -8.40 -3.60 -11.85
CA LEU A 68 -7.68 -3.87 -13.10
C LEU A 68 -6.20 -4.22 -12.85
N LEU A 69 -5.53 -3.52 -11.94
CA LEU A 69 -4.11 -3.75 -11.61
C LEU A 69 -3.85 -5.11 -10.98
N LEU A 70 -4.88 -5.75 -10.41
CA LEU A 70 -4.72 -7.08 -9.82
C LEU A 70 -4.44 -8.17 -10.86
N PHE A 71 -4.89 -8.04 -12.11
CA PHE A 71 -4.58 -9.01 -13.15
C PHE A 71 -3.08 -9.13 -13.40
N PRO A 72 -2.37 -8.06 -13.80
CA PRO A 72 -0.92 -8.15 -13.95
C PRO A 72 -0.21 -8.51 -12.64
N ALA A 73 -0.69 -8.02 -11.49
CA ALA A 73 -0.09 -8.38 -10.21
C ALA A 73 -0.16 -9.88 -9.93
N VAL A 74 -1.31 -10.52 -10.16
CA VAL A 74 -1.51 -11.95 -9.89
C VAL A 74 -0.83 -12.82 -10.95
N TYR A 75 -0.98 -12.49 -12.23
CA TYR A 75 -0.57 -13.39 -13.30
C TYR A 75 0.85 -13.15 -13.83
N LEU A 76 1.34 -11.91 -13.75
CA LEU A 76 2.67 -11.57 -14.28
C LEU A 76 3.71 -11.37 -13.18
N VAL A 77 3.34 -10.66 -12.09
CA VAL A 77 4.29 -10.28 -11.05
C VAL A 77 4.45 -11.39 -10.00
N THR A 78 3.35 -12.03 -9.59
CA THR A 78 3.41 -13.05 -8.52
C THR A 78 4.28 -14.25 -8.85
N PRO A 79 4.18 -14.89 -10.03
CA PRO A 79 4.96 -16.09 -10.32
C PRO A 79 6.48 -15.87 -10.21
N PRO A 80 7.07 -14.84 -10.85
CA PRO A 80 8.50 -14.60 -10.71
C PRO A 80 8.91 -14.18 -9.29
N VAL A 81 8.06 -13.44 -8.57
CA VAL A 81 8.34 -13.05 -7.18
C VAL A 81 8.37 -14.26 -6.27
N VAL A 82 7.43 -15.19 -6.40
CA VAL A 82 7.42 -16.44 -5.62
C VAL A 82 8.65 -17.27 -5.96
N ALA A 83 8.98 -17.46 -7.24
CA ALA A 83 10.16 -18.20 -7.67
C ALA A 83 11.47 -17.57 -7.17
N LEU A 84 11.52 -16.24 -7.04
CA LEU A 84 12.66 -15.55 -6.46
C LEU A 84 12.71 -15.74 -4.93
N ALA A 85 11.57 -15.63 -4.26
CA ALA A 85 11.45 -15.78 -2.82
C ALA A 85 11.93 -17.17 -2.35
N ASP A 86 11.62 -18.22 -3.12
CA ASP A 86 12.07 -19.59 -2.84
C ASP A 86 13.60 -19.76 -2.89
N ARG A 87 14.31 -18.83 -3.54
CA ARG A 87 15.79 -18.82 -3.63
C ARG A 87 16.46 -17.99 -2.54
N VAL A 88 15.69 -17.18 -1.82
CA VAL A 88 16.25 -16.28 -0.79
C VAL A 88 16.58 -17.07 0.48
N PRO A 89 17.84 -17.06 0.95
CA PRO A 89 18.20 -17.72 2.20
C PRO A 89 17.45 -17.12 3.38
N ILE A 90 17.04 -17.96 4.32
CA ILE A 90 16.28 -17.52 5.51
C ILE A 90 16.97 -16.40 6.30
N GLY A 91 18.31 -16.42 6.36
CA GLY A 91 19.08 -15.35 7.01
C GLY A 91 18.89 -13.98 6.35
N VAL A 92 18.85 -13.93 5.00
CA VAL A 92 18.57 -12.70 4.25
C VAL A 92 17.15 -12.21 4.53
N THR A 93 16.19 -13.12 4.61
CA THR A 93 14.79 -12.77 4.95
C THR A 93 14.69 -12.11 6.32
N TRP A 94 15.37 -12.65 7.34
CA TRP A 94 15.41 -12.04 8.67
C TRP A 94 16.07 -10.66 8.67
N TRP A 95 17.18 -10.49 7.94
CA TRP A 95 17.82 -9.18 7.79
C TRP A 95 16.90 -8.15 7.14
N LEU A 96 16.22 -8.52 6.07
CA LEU A 96 15.26 -7.63 5.39
C LEU A 96 14.10 -7.26 6.30
N LEU A 97 13.55 -8.24 7.04
CA LEU A 97 12.47 -7.99 8.01
C LEU A 97 12.91 -7.05 9.12
N LEU A 98 14.09 -7.24 9.69
CA LEU A 98 14.63 -6.38 10.74
C LEU A 98 14.83 -4.95 10.23
N THR A 99 15.44 -4.80 9.07
CA THR A 99 15.68 -3.49 8.46
C THR A 99 14.37 -2.78 8.16
N PHE A 100 13.43 -3.47 7.53
CA PHE A 100 12.10 -2.92 7.23
C PHE A 100 11.34 -2.54 8.50
N THR A 101 11.39 -3.38 9.53
CA THR A 101 10.72 -3.09 10.81
C THR A 101 11.34 -1.89 11.51
N ALA A 102 12.67 -1.78 11.51
CA ALA A 102 13.38 -0.64 12.08
C ALA A 102 13.01 0.65 11.35
N ASP A 103 13.03 0.64 10.03
CA ASP A 103 12.64 1.79 9.20
C ASP A 103 11.17 2.18 9.46
N ALA A 104 10.25 1.21 9.45
CA ALA A 104 8.85 1.45 9.72
C ALA A 104 8.62 2.07 11.12
N VAL A 105 9.28 1.54 12.15
CA VAL A 105 9.19 2.09 13.51
C VAL A 105 9.74 3.51 13.57
N CYS A 106 10.89 3.78 12.97
CA CYS A 106 11.48 5.11 12.93
C CYS A 106 10.56 6.09 12.20
N SER A 107 10.07 5.74 11.03
CA SER A 107 9.17 6.57 10.22
C SER A 107 7.86 6.86 10.92
N LEU A 108 7.23 5.84 11.53
CA LEU A 108 5.99 6.01 12.29
C LEU A 108 6.18 6.88 13.52
N ARG A 109 7.27 6.71 14.26
CA ARG A 109 7.59 7.57 15.42
C ARG A 109 7.85 9.00 14.97
N PHE A 110 8.57 9.20 13.88
CA PHE A 110 8.81 10.52 13.33
C PHE A 110 7.48 11.21 12.97
N LEU A 111 6.60 10.54 12.23
CA LEU A 111 5.28 11.07 11.87
C LEU A 111 4.40 11.32 13.09
N ALA A 112 4.42 10.45 14.09
CA ALA A 112 3.65 10.63 15.31
C ALA A 112 4.11 11.83 16.17
N VAL A 113 5.36 12.25 16.02
CA VAL A 113 5.91 13.41 16.74
C VAL A 113 5.76 14.69 15.93
N THR A 114 6.03 14.64 14.64
CA THR A 114 6.03 15.84 13.78
C THR A 114 4.65 16.16 13.22
N HIS A 115 3.79 15.15 13.03
CA HIS A 115 2.51 15.25 12.31
C HIS A 115 2.64 15.90 10.93
N ASP A 116 3.82 15.78 10.30
CA ASP A 116 4.17 16.46 9.06
C ASP A 116 4.87 15.50 8.09
N LEU A 117 4.20 15.23 6.96
CA LEU A 117 4.74 14.40 5.88
C LEU A 117 5.86 15.11 5.11
N GLU A 118 5.80 16.42 4.98
CA GLU A 118 6.84 17.17 4.27
C GLU A 118 8.16 17.17 5.06
N ALA A 119 8.09 17.20 6.39
CA ALA A 119 9.27 17.03 7.22
C ALA A 119 9.93 15.64 7.02
N LEU A 120 9.13 14.57 6.88
CA LEU A 120 9.65 13.23 6.57
C LEU A 120 10.28 13.18 5.17
N ARG A 121 9.64 13.78 4.17
CA ARG A 121 10.18 13.90 2.80
C ARG A 121 11.52 14.63 2.77
N ALA A 122 11.65 15.72 3.52
CA ALA A 122 12.89 16.50 3.60
C ALA A 122 14.06 15.69 4.18
N VAL A 123 13.79 14.75 5.08
CA VAL A 123 14.81 13.83 5.64
C VAL A 123 15.22 12.78 4.61
N ILE A 124 14.26 12.19 3.90
CA ILE A 124 14.53 11.10 2.92
C ILE A 124 15.11 11.67 1.64
N TRP A 125 14.66 12.83 1.20
CA TRP A 125 15.06 13.48 -0.04
C TRP A 125 15.33 14.96 0.20
N PRO A 126 16.52 15.32 0.69
CA PRO A 126 16.90 16.71 0.86
C PRO A 126 16.96 17.39 -0.52
N VAL A 127 15.89 18.10 -0.87
CA VAL A 127 15.91 19.00 -2.03
C VAL A 127 16.89 20.10 -1.66
N SER A 128 18.02 20.19 -2.39
CA SER A 128 18.98 21.27 -2.24
C SER A 128 18.24 22.61 -2.34
N ALA A 129 18.27 23.38 -1.27
CA ALA A 129 17.66 24.72 -1.19
C ALA A 129 18.54 25.74 -1.95
N ASP A 130 18.92 25.42 -3.20
CA ASP A 130 19.62 26.32 -4.10
C ASP A 130 18.67 26.76 -5.20
N ARG A 131 17.86 27.77 -4.87
CA ARG A 131 17.36 28.80 -5.83
C ARG A 131 17.02 30.08 -5.10
#